data_c1955d2ff4ea2d0c7d1a94e4438bde00
#
_entry.id   c1955d2ff4ea2d0c7d1a94e4438bde00
#
_cell.length_a   1.000
_cell.length_b   1.000
_cell.length_c   1.000
_cell.angle_alpha   90.00
_cell.angle_beta   90.00
_cell.angle_gamma   90.00
#
_symmetry.space_group_name_H-M   'P 1'
#
loop_
_entity.id
_entity.type
_entity.pdbx_description
1 polymer ?
#
loop_
_entity_poly.entity_id
_entity_poly.type
_entity_poly.pdbx_seq_one_letter_code
_entity_poly.pdbx_strand_id
1 'polypeptide(L)'
;MDGRTVIRSAKLPKDWTSLDLLAYNITVSHQESVDFFGKEQSPIDRLNPLLLSNVDPASLTADSEVAKDRDIYRFHTYLRLASRPDINQKGALHDLERAILEVMGYEETGTILRSHYEVPFTICADYKAAEMDICLIDITTSMILAIFHERIDDELGLSGSRVIGSSIAAFQHNNERRIARGFEPLDSMIIPCITLVRSRPTFYKVPVTTHLSECVITGTYPAEGTVVVGCSPPTATSKVTDRMDLPSYRRIALQYYDAFRDTAKDLWNSFLQS
;
A
#
# COMPACT_ATOMS: atom_id res chain seq x y z
N MET A 1 22.49 33.09 -11.96
CA MET A 1 22.03 31.72 -11.67
C MET A 1 21.07 31.33 -12.77
N ASP A 2 21.49 30.46 -13.65
CA ASP A 2 20.73 30.08 -14.84
C ASP A 2 19.54 29.23 -14.38
N GLY A 3 18.35 29.83 -14.42
CA GLY A 3 17.10 29.19 -14.04
C GLY A 3 16.72 28.15 -15.08
N ARG A 4 17.32 26.96 -15.00
CA ARG A 4 16.84 25.83 -15.76
C ARG A 4 15.45 25.46 -15.23
N THR A 5 14.43 25.91 -15.94
CA THR A 5 13.05 25.47 -15.70
C THR A 5 12.99 23.98 -16.01
N VAL A 6 12.99 23.13 -14.98
CA VAL A 6 12.74 21.71 -15.16
C VAL A 6 11.28 21.58 -15.56
N ILE A 7 11.04 21.26 -16.82
CA ILE A 7 9.68 20.98 -17.31
C ILE A 7 9.28 19.62 -16.73
N ARG A 8 8.33 19.63 -15.79
CA ARG A 8 7.72 18.41 -15.27
C ARG A 8 6.69 17.91 -16.25
N SER A 9 6.65 16.62 -16.47
CA SER A 9 5.63 15.97 -17.32
C SER A 9 4.50 15.44 -16.46
N ALA A 10 3.27 15.50 -16.97
CA ALA A 10 2.10 14.93 -16.34
C ALA A 10 2.12 13.39 -16.42
N LYS A 11 2.89 12.75 -15.53
CA LYS A 11 2.98 11.28 -15.42
C LYS A 11 1.90 10.73 -14.50
N LEU A 12 1.36 9.56 -14.86
CA LEU A 12 0.52 8.80 -13.97
C LEU A 12 1.34 8.22 -12.79
N PRO A 13 0.74 7.97 -11.61
CA PRO A 13 1.43 7.37 -10.47
C PRO A 13 2.21 6.09 -10.80
N LYS A 14 1.67 5.25 -11.70
CA LYS A 14 2.33 4.01 -12.16
C LYS A 14 3.67 4.25 -12.87
N ASP A 15 3.88 5.44 -13.43
CA ASP A 15 5.07 5.83 -14.19
C ASP A 15 6.03 6.69 -13.34
N TRP A 16 5.71 6.92 -12.07
CA TRP A 16 6.57 7.68 -11.16
C TRP A 16 7.82 6.91 -10.80
N THR A 17 8.91 7.65 -10.71
CA THR A 17 10.26 7.16 -10.38
C THR A 17 10.83 7.96 -9.21
N SER A 18 12.00 7.60 -8.72
CA SER A 18 12.74 8.40 -7.73
C SER A 18 13.02 9.84 -8.21
N LEU A 19 13.11 10.06 -9.53
CA LEU A 19 13.29 11.40 -10.09
C LEU A 19 12.03 12.26 -9.92
N ASP A 20 10.85 11.64 -9.97
CA ASP A 20 9.58 12.34 -9.74
C ASP A 20 9.45 12.72 -8.26
N LEU A 21 9.90 11.86 -7.34
CA LEU A 21 9.98 12.21 -5.92
C LEU A 21 10.91 13.40 -5.67
N LEU A 22 12.10 13.39 -6.27
CA LEU A 22 13.02 14.54 -6.20
C LEU A 22 12.42 15.81 -6.80
N ALA A 23 11.68 15.68 -7.92
CA ALA A 23 11.02 16.82 -8.57
C ALA A 23 9.94 17.48 -7.70
N TYR A 24 9.37 16.74 -6.75
CA TYR A 24 8.38 17.25 -5.79
C TYR A 24 8.90 17.31 -4.35
N ASN A 25 10.24 17.36 -4.16
CA ASN A 25 10.88 17.48 -2.84
C ASN A 25 10.43 16.44 -1.83
N ILE A 26 10.23 15.18 -2.30
CA ILE A 26 9.79 14.06 -1.48
C ILE A 26 10.98 13.15 -1.20
N THR A 27 11.18 12.81 0.07
CA THR A 27 12.19 11.85 0.52
C THR A 27 11.51 10.67 1.22
N VAL A 28 12.10 9.48 1.10
CA VAL A 28 11.64 8.28 1.81
C VAL A 28 12.68 7.93 2.88
N SER A 29 12.22 7.86 4.12
CA SER A 29 13.01 7.43 5.28
C SER A 29 12.50 6.08 5.78
N HIS A 30 13.39 5.13 6.04
CA HIS A 30 13.02 3.86 6.63
C HIS A 30 13.21 3.89 8.15
N GLN A 31 12.24 3.36 8.87
CA GLN A 31 12.25 3.24 10.32
C GLN A 31 12.19 1.78 10.75
N GLU A 32 12.74 1.51 11.94
CA GLU A 32 12.54 0.23 12.62
C GLU A 32 11.08 0.08 13.07
N SER A 33 10.64 -1.16 13.24
CA SER A 33 9.22 -1.46 13.53
C SER A 33 8.69 -0.76 14.78
N VAL A 34 9.48 -0.67 15.84
CA VAL A 34 9.07 -0.04 17.11
C VAL A 34 8.76 1.45 16.89
N ASP A 35 9.63 2.16 16.17
CA ASP A 35 9.44 3.57 15.87
C ASP A 35 8.29 3.79 14.88
N PHE A 36 8.20 2.90 13.87
CA PHE A 36 7.16 3.00 12.84
C PHE A 36 5.76 2.72 13.39
N PHE A 37 5.57 1.65 14.18
CA PHE A 37 4.26 1.29 14.73
C PHE A 37 3.97 1.97 16.08
N GLY A 38 4.98 2.57 16.74
CA GLY A 38 4.84 3.18 18.06
C GLY A 38 4.57 2.17 19.18
N LYS A 39 4.73 0.87 18.92
CA LYS A 39 4.53 -0.24 19.84
C LYS A 39 5.36 -1.45 19.41
N GLU A 40 5.61 -2.37 20.33
CA GLU A 40 6.17 -3.67 20.00
C GLU A 40 5.25 -4.43 19.02
N GLN A 41 5.85 -5.35 18.24
CA GLN A 41 5.09 -6.15 17.28
C GLN A 41 3.97 -6.92 17.95
N SER A 42 2.87 -7.10 17.22
CA SER A 42 1.73 -7.88 17.69
C SER A 42 2.16 -9.30 18.08
N PRO A 43 1.67 -9.82 19.20
CA PRO A 43 1.94 -11.20 19.58
C PRO A 43 1.50 -12.20 18.50
N ILE A 44 2.25 -13.28 18.34
CA ILE A 44 1.94 -14.36 17.37
C ILE A 44 0.56 -14.96 17.60
N ASP A 45 0.11 -14.98 18.85
CA ASP A 45 -1.17 -15.55 19.26
C ASP A 45 -2.40 -14.85 18.63
N ARG A 46 -2.23 -13.67 18.05
CA ARG A 46 -3.28 -12.96 17.28
C ARG A 46 -3.46 -13.49 15.85
N LEU A 47 -2.47 -14.22 15.32
CA LEU A 47 -2.53 -14.78 13.98
C LEU A 47 -3.18 -16.15 13.99
N ASN A 48 -4.04 -16.42 13.00
CA ASN A 48 -4.57 -17.77 12.82
C ASN A 48 -3.41 -18.74 12.51
N PRO A 49 -3.20 -19.79 13.35
CA PRO A 49 -2.09 -20.73 13.17
C PRO A 49 -2.08 -21.42 11.80
N LEU A 50 -3.24 -21.56 11.16
CA LEU A 50 -3.35 -22.17 9.83
C LEU A 50 -2.66 -21.31 8.74
N LEU A 51 -2.58 -20.00 8.89
CA LEU A 51 -1.81 -19.13 7.98
C LEU A 51 -0.31 -19.39 8.03
N LEU A 52 0.19 -19.90 9.17
CA LEU A 52 1.60 -20.19 9.39
C LEU A 52 1.98 -21.61 9.00
N SER A 53 1.00 -22.45 8.69
CA SER A 53 1.22 -23.85 8.32
C SER A 53 1.99 -23.97 6.99
N ASN A 54 2.84 -24.99 6.88
CA ASN A 54 3.59 -25.28 5.66
C ASN A 54 2.85 -26.35 4.84
N VAL A 55 1.77 -25.97 4.20
CA VAL A 55 0.94 -26.85 3.39
C VAL A 55 1.14 -26.60 1.89
N ASP A 56 1.10 -27.68 1.11
CA ASP A 56 0.93 -27.59 -0.34
C ASP A 56 -0.56 -27.71 -0.68
N PRO A 57 -1.22 -26.62 -1.16
CA PRO A 57 -2.65 -26.66 -1.49
C PRO A 57 -3.05 -27.75 -2.48
N ALA A 58 -2.12 -28.22 -3.33
CA ALA A 58 -2.39 -29.26 -4.30
C ALA A 58 -2.49 -30.66 -3.69
N SER A 59 -1.98 -30.85 -2.47
CA SER A 59 -2.00 -32.12 -1.75
C SER A 59 -3.04 -32.17 -0.62
N LEU A 60 -3.81 -31.08 -0.41
CA LEU A 60 -4.82 -31.01 0.63
C LEU A 60 -6.02 -31.91 0.29
N THR A 61 -6.45 -32.68 1.28
CA THR A 61 -7.73 -33.37 1.23
C THR A 61 -8.86 -32.48 1.71
N ALA A 62 -10.10 -32.77 1.30
CA ALA A 62 -11.27 -31.98 1.70
C ALA A 62 -11.48 -31.95 3.24
N ASP A 63 -10.93 -32.91 3.95
CA ASP A 63 -11.05 -33.02 5.42
C ASP A 63 -10.01 -32.20 6.18
N SER A 64 -9.00 -31.64 5.51
CA SER A 64 -7.99 -30.82 6.17
C SER A 64 -8.59 -29.51 6.69
N GLU A 65 -8.14 -29.03 7.86
CA GLU A 65 -8.63 -27.79 8.47
C GLU A 65 -8.38 -26.57 7.53
N VAL A 66 -7.27 -26.56 6.81
CA VAL A 66 -6.98 -25.51 5.81
C VAL A 66 -7.98 -25.55 4.64
N ALA A 67 -8.39 -26.73 4.18
CA ALA A 67 -9.35 -26.86 3.07
C ALA A 67 -10.78 -26.50 3.48
N LYS A 68 -11.13 -26.65 4.76
CA LYS A 68 -12.43 -26.25 5.31
C LYS A 68 -12.59 -24.74 5.44
N ASP A 69 -11.48 -24.01 5.66
CA ASP A 69 -11.47 -22.55 5.70
C ASP A 69 -11.14 -22.02 4.30
N ARG A 70 -12.14 -21.49 3.61
CA ARG A 70 -12.02 -21.03 2.22
C ARG A 70 -10.96 -19.94 2.05
N ASP A 71 -10.89 -18.99 2.98
CA ASP A 71 -10.02 -17.81 2.84
C ASP A 71 -8.58 -18.20 3.12
N ILE A 72 -8.34 -19.06 4.11
CA ILE A 72 -7.01 -19.62 4.35
C ILE A 72 -6.56 -20.51 3.19
N TYR A 73 -7.45 -21.34 2.63
CA TYR A 73 -7.14 -22.13 1.44
C TYR A 73 -6.73 -21.24 0.24
N ARG A 74 -7.47 -20.15 -0.01
CA ARG A 74 -7.16 -19.16 -1.06
C ARG A 74 -5.81 -18.53 -0.82
N PHE A 75 -5.54 -18.06 0.41
CA PHE A 75 -4.25 -17.49 0.79
C PHE A 75 -3.07 -18.42 0.43
N HIS A 76 -3.11 -19.69 0.86
CA HIS A 76 -2.04 -20.65 0.53
C HIS A 76 -1.95 -20.94 -0.96
N THR A 77 -3.07 -21.01 -1.65
CA THR A 77 -3.11 -21.24 -3.10
C THR A 77 -2.47 -20.08 -3.86
N TYR A 78 -2.82 -18.85 -3.54
CA TYR A 78 -2.24 -17.67 -4.18
C TYR A 78 -0.78 -17.46 -3.81
N LEU A 79 -0.39 -17.75 -2.57
CA LEU A 79 1.01 -17.72 -2.15
C LEU A 79 1.86 -18.70 -2.99
N ARG A 80 1.36 -19.90 -3.23
CA ARG A 80 2.02 -20.89 -4.08
C ARG A 80 2.11 -20.40 -5.55
N LEU A 81 1.04 -19.84 -6.11
CA LEU A 81 1.01 -19.34 -7.48
C LEU A 81 1.96 -18.13 -7.64
N ALA A 82 1.92 -17.18 -6.71
CA ALA A 82 2.77 -16.00 -6.73
C ALA A 82 4.28 -16.33 -6.53
N SER A 83 4.59 -17.48 -5.94
CA SER A 83 5.97 -17.92 -5.74
C SER A 83 6.59 -18.60 -6.97
N ARG A 84 5.79 -18.90 -8.01
CA ARG A 84 6.26 -19.54 -9.25
C ARG A 84 6.59 -18.48 -10.30
N PRO A 85 7.72 -18.63 -11.03
CA PRO A 85 8.01 -17.78 -12.18
C PRO A 85 7.11 -18.23 -13.35
N ASP A 86 5.96 -17.61 -13.49
CA ASP A 86 4.96 -17.89 -14.53
C ASP A 86 4.56 -16.58 -15.22
N ILE A 87 4.05 -16.67 -16.45
CA ILE A 87 3.53 -15.50 -17.19
C ILE A 87 2.36 -14.83 -16.47
N ASN A 88 1.62 -15.56 -15.64
CA ASN A 88 0.50 -15.06 -14.84
C ASN A 88 0.90 -14.64 -13.42
N GLN A 89 2.19 -14.59 -13.10
CA GLN A 89 2.67 -14.28 -11.75
C GLN A 89 2.18 -12.93 -11.23
N LYS A 90 2.03 -11.94 -12.11
CA LYS A 90 1.50 -10.62 -11.71
C LYS A 90 0.06 -10.74 -11.18
N GLY A 91 -0.82 -11.45 -11.90
CA GLY A 91 -2.19 -11.70 -11.43
C GLY A 91 -2.22 -12.47 -10.11
N ALA A 92 -1.35 -13.48 -9.97
CA ALA A 92 -1.25 -14.25 -8.73
C ALA A 92 -0.74 -13.41 -7.54
N LEU A 93 0.13 -12.42 -7.77
CA LEU A 93 0.55 -11.46 -6.74
C LEU A 93 -0.61 -10.55 -6.31
N HIS A 94 -1.41 -10.07 -7.27
CA HIS A 94 -2.62 -9.30 -6.98
C HIS A 94 -3.61 -10.08 -6.13
N ASP A 95 -3.90 -11.33 -6.54
CA ASP A 95 -4.78 -12.23 -5.80
C ASP A 95 -4.24 -12.54 -4.40
N LEU A 96 -2.91 -12.73 -4.26
CA LEU A 96 -2.25 -12.95 -2.97
C LEU A 96 -2.40 -11.73 -2.06
N GLU A 97 -2.12 -10.52 -2.56
CA GLU A 97 -2.23 -9.30 -1.75
C GLU A 97 -3.66 -9.12 -1.27
N ARG A 98 -4.64 -9.28 -2.15
CA ARG A 98 -6.04 -9.22 -1.77
C ARG A 98 -6.40 -10.27 -0.70
N ALA A 99 -5.97 -11.53 -0.88
CA ALA A 99 -6.22 -12.59 0.09
C ALA A 99 -5.57 -12.31 1.45
N ILE A 100 -4.36 -11.72 1.47
CA ILE A 100 -3.72 -11.27 2.72
C ILE A 100 -4.60 -10.23 3.42
N LEU A 101 -5.04 -9.19 2.70
CA LEU A 101 -5.86 -8.13 3.28
C LEU A 101 -7.18 -8.66 3.83
N GLU A 102 -7.82 -9.61 3.13
CA GLU A 102 -9.06 -10.28 3.56
C GLU A 102 -8.83 -11.08 4.86
N VAL A 103 -7.84 -12.00 4.89
CA VAL A 103 -7.57 -12.85 6.08
C VAL A 103 -7.01 -12.05 7.26
N MET A 104 -6.37 -10.91 7.01
CA MET A 104 -5.88 -10.01 8.06
C MET A 104 -6.95 -9.02 8.55
N GLY A 105 -8.16 -9.06 7.97
CA GLY A 105 -9.30 -8.26 8.43
C GLY A 105 -9.15 -6.77 8.16
N TYR A 106 -8.61 -6.39 7.00
CA TYR A 106 -8.57 -4.97 6.58
C TYR A 106 -9.96 -4.48 6.16
N GLU A 107 -10.78 -5.35 5.57
CA GLU A 107 -12.17 -5.06 5.26
C GLU A 107 -13.06 -5.36 6.47
N GLU A 108 -13.88 -4.39 6.85
CA GLU A 108 -14.84 -4.49 7.95
C GLU A 108 -16.15 -3.80 7.59
N THR A 109 -17.14 -3.89 8.46
CA THR A 109 -18.44 -3.21 8.25
C THR A 109 -18.25 -1.71 7.99
N GLY A 110 -18.71 -1.23 6.85
CA GLY A 110 -18.56 0.17 6.42
C GLY A 110 -17.39 0.41 5.48
N THR A 111 -16.50 -0.56 5.27
CA THR A 111 -15.38 -0.45 4.34
C THR A 111 -15.39 -1.58 3.31
N ILE A 112 -14.76 -1.39 2.15
CA ILE A 112 -14.64 -2.43 1.13
C ILE A 112 -13.33 -2.30 0.35
N LEU A 113 -12.70 -3.44 0.04
CA LEU A 113 -11.55 -3.54 -0.84
C LEU A 113 -12.00 -3.46 -2.31
N ARG A 114 -11.41 -2.53 -3.06
CA ARG A 114 -11.66 -2.36 -4.50
C ARG A 114 -10.38 -2.62 -5.27
N SER A 115 -10.47 -3.41 -6.33
CA SER A 115 -9.37 -3.65 -7.29
C SER A 115 -9.52 -2.75 -8.50
N HIS A 116 -8.40 -2.32 -9.07
CA HIS A 116 -8.33 -1.48 -10.27
C HIS A 116 -9.21 -0.22 -10.17
N TYR A 117 -9.10 0.46 -9.03
CA TYR A 117 -9.95 1.61 -8.74
C TYR A 117 -9.33 2.89 -9.29
N GLU A 118 -10.03 3.50 -10.24
CA GLU A 118 -9.61 4.76 -10.86
C GLU A 118 -10.19 5.97 -10.15
N VAL A 119 -9.35 6.98 -9.95
CA VAL A 119 -9.75 8.28 -9.40
C VAL A 119 -9.21 9.43 -10.26
N PRO A 120 -9.90 10.59 -10.25
CA PRO A 120 -9.39 11.82 -10.85
C PRO A 120 -8.02 12.17 -10.26
N PHE A 121 -7.11 12.62 -11.12
CA PHE A 121 -5.78 13.08 -10.73
C PHE A 121 -5.34 14.25 -11.59
N THR A 122 -5.13 15.40 -10.98
CA THR A 122 -4.61 16.57 -11.67
C THR A 122 -3.10 16.70 -11.38
N ILE A 123 -2.31 16.75 -12.44
CA ILE A 123 -0.85 16.88 -12.40
C ILE A 123 -0.35 17.76 -13.54
N CYS A 124 0.53 18.74 -13.26
CA CYS A 124 1.09 19.65 -14.26
C CYS A 124 0.00 20.33 -15.13
N ALA A 125 -1.10 20.75 -14.52
CA ALA A 125 -2.29 21.30 -15.16
C ALA A 125 -2.99 20.35 -16.16
N ASP A 126 -2.68 19.06 -16.14
CA ASP A 126 -3.32 18.04 -16.98
C ASP A 126 -4.22 17.14 -16.12
N TYR A 127 -5.40 16.81 -16.63
CA TYR A 127 -6.36 15.97 -15.97
C TYR A 127 -6.21 14.51 -16.42
N LYS A 128 -5.99 13.62 -15.47
CA LYS A 128 -5.77 12.20 -15.70
C LYS A 128 -6.61 11.33 -14.78
N ALA A 129 -6.62 10.02 -15.03
CA ALA A 129 -7.13 9.01 -14.13
C ALA A 129 -5.96 8.24 -13.52
N ALA A 130 -5.88 8.23 -12.18
CA ALA A 130 -4.93 7.42 -11.45
C ALA A 130 -5.58 6.09 -11.06
N GLU A 131 -4.98 4.97 -11.44
CA GLU A 131 -5.43 3.63 -11.10
C GLU A 131 -4.66 3.11 -9.88
N MET A 132 -5.40 2.58 -8.91
CA MET A 132 -4.88 1.87 -7.75
C MET A 132 -5.10 0.38 -7.93
N ASP A 133 -4.06 -0.45 -7.74
CA ASP A 133 -4.17 -1.90 -7.91
C ASP A 133 -5.23 -2.46 -6.94
N ILE A 134 -5.09 -2.14 -5.65
CA ILE A 134 -6.12 -2.37 -4.62
C ILE A 134 -6.19 -1.11 -3.75
N CYS A 135 -7.39 -0.74 -3.32
CA CYS A 135 -7.58 0.26 -2.27
C CYS A 135 -8.71 -0.15 -1.32
N LEU A 136 -8.64 0.32 -0.09
CA LEU A 136 -9.72 0.25 0.87
C LEU A 136 -10.49 1.56 0.82
N ILE A 137 -11.80 1.50 0.66
CA ILE A 137 -12.68 2.67 0.64
C ILE A 137 -13.74 2.60 1.73
N ASP A 138 -14.12 3.75 2.25
CA ASP A 138 -15.33 3.91 3.07
C ASP A 138 -16.56 3.91 2.15
N ILE A 139 -17.53 3.02 2.42
CA ILE A 139 -18.71 2.82 1.57
C ILE A 139 -19.60 4.06 1.56
N THR A 140 -19.66 4.77 2.68
CA THR A 140 -20.56 5.92 2.86
C THR A 140 -20.04 7.16 2.14
N THR A 141 -18.72 7.43 2.27
CA THR A 141 -18.11 8.65 1.74
C THR A 141 -17.45 8.45 0.38
N SER A 142 -17.14 7.19 0.03
CA SER A 142 -16.27 6.81 -1.09
C SER A 142 -14.85 7.38 -0.98
N MET A 143 -14.41 7.75 0.22
CA MET A 143 -13.05 8.18 0.47
C MET A 143 -12.11 6.98 0.48
N ILE A 144 -10.90 7.17 -0.03
CA ILE A 144 -9.84 6.17 -0.01
C ILE A 144 -9.17 6.20 1.36
N LEU A 145 -9.16 5.05 2.03
CA LEU A 145 -8.62 4.88 3.38
C LEU A 145 -7.19 4.35 3.39
N ALA A 146 -6.89 3.42 2.46
CA ALA A 146 -5.56 2.82 2.31
C ALA A 146 -5.34 2.39 0.86
N ILE A 147 -4.06 2.30 0.46
CA ILE A 147 -3.63 1.94 -0.91
C ILE A 147 -2.66 0.78 -0.86
N PHE A 148 -2.83 -0.16 -1.77
CA PHE A 148 -1.99 -1.35 -1.89
C PHE A 148 -1.55 -1.53 -3.34
N HIS A 149 -0.25 -1.78 -3.55
CA HIS A 149 0.34 -1.99 -4.87
C HIS A 149 1.25 -3.21 -4.88
N GLU A 150 1.12 -4.04 -5.90
CA GLU A 150 1.99 -5.20 -6.09
C GLU A 150 2.93 -5.05 -7.29
N ARG A 151 4.11 -5.69 -7.19
CA ARG A 151 5.10 -5.76 -8.27
C ARG A 151 5.85 -7.08 -8.27
N ILE A 152 6.21 -7.55 -9.46
CA ILE A 152 7.02 -8.77 -9.62
C ILE A 152 8.47 -8.50 -9.17
N ASP A 153 9.00 -7.32 -9.46
CA ASP A 153 10.33 -6.89 -9.06
C ASP A 153 10.40 -5.40 -8.80
N ASP A 154 11.48 -4.97 -8.16
CA ASP A 154 11.75 -3.57 -7.84
C ASP A 154 13.21 -3.23 -8.18
N GLU A 155 13.67 -3.63 -9.39
CA GLU A 155 15.06 -3.46 -9.84
C GLU A 155 15.55 -2.01 -9.76
N LEU A 156 14.62 -1.04 -9.78
CA LEU A 156 14.93 0.39 -9.75
C LEU A 156 14.46 1.10 -8.45
N GLY A 157 14.03 0.36 -7.43
CA GLY A 157 13.50 0.98 -6.20
C GLY A 157 12.24 1.83 -6.43
N LEU A 158 11.41 1.45 -7.41
CA LEU A 158 10.27 2.27 -7.88
C LEU A 158 8.97 2.00 -7.11
N SER A 159 8.94 0.97 -6.26
CA SER A 159 7.70 0.58 -5.54
C SER A 159 7.16 1.71 -4.67
N GLY A 160 8.04 2.39 -3.94
CA GLY A 160 7.65 3.55 -3.12
C GLY A 160 7.15 4.75 -3.94
N SER A 161 7.74 5.02 -5.11
CA SER A 161 7.37 6.17 -5.94
C SER A 161 5.92 6.09 -6.43
N ARG A 162 5.50 4.90 -6.88
CA ARG A 162 4.13 4.66 -7.36
C ARG A 162 3.09 4.89 -6.25
N VAL A 163 3.31 4.30 -5.08
CA VAL A 163 2.36 4.41 -3.97
C VAL A 163 2.26 5.86 -3.46
N ILE A 164 3.36 6.61 -3.49
CA ILE A 164 3.37 8.03 -3.11
C ILE A 164 2.57 8.86 -4.11
N GLY A 165 2.77 8.66 -5.42
CA GLY A 165 1.97 9.31 -6.45
C GLY A 165 0.47 9.00 -6.32
N SER A 166 0.12 7.73 -6.04
CA SER A 166 -1.26 7.31 -5.79
C SER A 166 -1.85 7.95 -4.52
N SER A 167 -1.03 8.18 -3.49
CA SER A 167 -1.48 8.87 -2.27
C SER A 167 -1.85 10.33 -2.52
N ILE A 168 -1.12 11.01 -3.41
CA ILE A 168 -1.48 12.39 -3.80
C ILE A 168 -2.81 12.39 -4.57
N ALA A 169 -3.02 11.43 -5.48
CA ALA A 169 -4.30 11.28 -6.17
C ALA A 169 -5.45 10.97 -5.19
N ALA A 170 -5.21 10.12 -4.18
CA ALA A 170 -6.19 9.82 -3.13
C ALA A 170 -6.52 11.06 -2.28
N PHE A 171 -5.53 11.88 -1.95
CA PHE A 171 -5.75 13.14 -1.23
C PHE A 171 -6.64 14.11 -2.02
N GLN A 172 -6.36 14.30 -3.32
CA GLN A 172 -7.20 15.13 -4.20
C GLN A 172 -8.64 14.58 -4.23
N HIS A 173 -8.80 13.29 -4.50
CA HIS A 173 -10.09 12.62 -4.54
C HIS A 173 -10.85 12.75 -3.20
N ASN A 174 -10.20 12.49 -2.07
CA ASN A 174 -10.84 12.55 -0.75
C ASN A 174 -11.34 13.96 -0.44
N ASN A 175 -10.56 14.99 -0.75
CA ASN A 175 -10.99 16.37 -0.57
C ASN A 175 -12.15 16.76 -1.51
N GLU A 176 -12.16 16.29 -2.75
CA GLU A 176 -13.31 16.45 -3.64
C GLU A 176 -14.58 15.79 -3.05
N ARG A 177 -14.45 14.58 -2.47
CA ARG A 177 -15.57 13.90 -1.81
C ARG A 177 -16.10 14.66 -0.59
N ARG A 178 -15.19 15.24 0.21
CA ARG A 178 -15.57 16.08 1.35
C ARG A 178 -16.35 17.31 0.89
N ILE A 179 -15.83 18.06 -0.07
CA ILE A 179 -16.48 19.27 -0.63
C ILE A 179 -17.86 18.92 -1.21
N ALA A 180 -17.97 17.82 -1.97
CA ALA A 180 -19.24 17.37 -2.54
C ALA A 180 -20.30 17.01 -1.48
N ARG A 181 -19.88 16.76 -0.24
CA ARG A 181 -20.74 16.47 0.93
C ARG A 181 -20.95 17.69 1.83
N GLY A 182 -20.41 18.84 1.48
CA GLY A 182 -20.54 20.09 2.25
C GLY A 182 -19.56 20.20 3.42
N PHE A 183 -18.48 19.41 3.44
CA PHE A 183 -17.40 19.53 4.41
C PHE A 183 -16.24 20.34 3.85
N GLU A 184 -15.51 21.02 4.74
CA GLU A 184 -14.27 21.68 4.34
C GLU A 184 -13.20 20.66 3.94
N PRO A 185 -12.36 20.97 2.91
CA PRO A 185 -11.21 20.13 2.60
C PRO A 185 -10.24 20.10 3.76
N LEU A 186 -9.53 19.00 3.92
CA LEU A 186 -8.46 18.87 4.91
C LEU A 186 -7.15 19.44 4.38
N ASP A 187 -6.40 20.12 5.23
CA ASP A 187 -5.09 20.65 4.91
C ASP A 187 -4.03 19.55 4.74
N SER A 188 -4.22 18.42 5.37
CA SER A 188 -3.32 17.28 5.26
C SER A 188 -4.02 15.95 5.59
N MET A 189 -3.50 14.87 5.00
CA MET A 189 -3.87 13.48 5.32
C MET A 189 -2.60 12.64 5.35
N ILE A 190 -2.53 11.67 6.25
CA ILE A 190 -1.51 10.61 6.19
C ILE A 190 -2.18 9.38 5.61
N ILE A 191 -1.84 9.02 4.37
CA ILE A 191 -2.42 7.88 3.67
C ILE A 191 -1.58 6.63 3.99
N PRO A 192 -2.16 5.60 4.65
CA PRO A 192 -1.48 4.34 4.88
C PRO A 192 -1.39 3.53 3.58
N CYS A 193 -0.20 3.01 3.30
CA CYS A 193 0.05 2.28 2.06
C CYS A 193 0.90 1.04 2.28
N ILE A 194 0.69 0.03 1.44
CA ILE A 194 1.54 -1.17 1.39
C ILE A 194 1.99 -1.39 -0.06
N THR A 195 3.25 -1.76 -0.23
CA THR A 195 3.72 -2.33 -1.49
C THR A 195 4.13 -3.77 -1.28
N LEU A 196 3.74 -4.65 -2.18
CA LEU A 196 4.10 -6.06 -2.17
C LEU A 196 5.01 -6.37 -3.36
N VAL A 197 6.29 -6.56 -3.11
CA VAL A 197 7.26 -6.95 -4.15
C VAL A 197 7.58 -8.43 -3.98
N ARG A 198 7.16 -9.29 -4.91
CA ARG A 198 7.36 -10.75 -4.86
C ARG A 198 6.87 -11.41 -3.57
N SER A 199 5.89 -11.02 -2.89
CA SER A 199 5.50 -11.43 -1.54
C SER A 199 6.38 -10.89 -0.38
N ARG A 200 7.04 -9.73 -0.60
CA ARG A 200 7.75 -8.97 0.45
C ARG A 200 7.03 -7.64 0.63
N PRO A 201 6.34 -7.43 1.74
CA PRO A 201 5.65 -6.17 1.99
C PRO A 201 6.61 -5.08 2.45
N THR A 202 6.29 -3.84 2.08
CA THR A 202 6.82 -2.61 2.70
C THR A 202 5.63 -1.71 3.02
N PHE A 203 5.60 -1.22 4.23
CA PHE A 203 4.53 -0.40 4.78
C PHE A 203 4.94 1.06 4.77
N TYR A 204 4.02 1.96 4.41
CA TYR A 204 4.32 3.40 4.31
C TYR A 204 3.24 4.22 5.02
N LYS A 205 3.68 5.31 5.64
CA LYS A 205 2.86 6.44 6.06
C LYS A 205 3.19 7.60 5.14
N VAL A 206 2.26 7.94 4.25
CA VAL A 206 2.48 8.97 3.22
C VAL A 206 1.73 10.25 3.61
N PRO A 207 2.41 11.26 4.18
CA PRO A 207 1.80 12.54 4.44
C PRO A 207 1.60 13.30 3.12
N VAL A 208 0.38 13.74 2.88
CA VAL A 208 0.05 14.61 1.74
C VAL A 208 -0.60 15.86 2.29
N THR A 209 -0.06 17.02 1.94
CA THR A 209 -0.57 18.33 2.31
C THR A 209 -1.21 19.03 1.12
N THR A 210 -2.07 19.99 1.37
CA THR A 210 -2.62 20.88 0.33
C THR A 210 -1.49 21.51 -0.48
N HIS A 211 -0.42 22.00 0.19
CA HIS A 211 0.73 22.60 -0.50
C HIS A 211 1.42 21.62 -1.47
N LEU A 212 1.69 20.38 -1.04
CA LEU A 212 2.28 19.37 -1.93
C LEU A 212 1.34 19.07 -3.12
N SER A 213 0.04 18.90 -2.85
CA SER A 213 -0.96 18.65 -3.89
C SER A 213 -1.03 19.80 -4.92
N GLU A 214 -1.04 21.04 -4.47
CA GLU A 214 -1.03 22.23 -5.35
C GLU A 214 0.24 22.31 -6.20
N CYS A 215 1.41 21.99 -5.61
CA CYS A 215 2.66 21.92 -6.37
C CYS A 215 2.61 20.83 -7.46
N VAL A 216 1.97 19.68 -7.17
CA VAL A 216 1.76 18.61 -8.18
C VAL A 216 0.78 19.08 -9.25
N ILE A 217 -0.34 19.70 -8.87
CA ILE A 217 -1.34 20.23 -9.80
C ILE A 217 -0.70 21.25 -10.77
N THR A 218 0.11 22.14 -10.25
CA THR A 218 0.72 23.22 -11.05
C THR A 218 2.05 22.83 -11.72
N GLY A 219 2.64 21.68 -11.35
CA GLY A 219 3.96 21.26 -11.78
C GLY A 219 5.10 22.12 -11.20
N THR A 220 4.92 22.72 -10.03
CA THR A 220 5.93 23.55 -9.35
C THR A 220 6.72 22.73 -8.32
N TYR A 221 7.91 23.22 -7.93
CA TYR A 221 8.74 22.61 -6.92
C TYR A 221 8.27 23.05 -5.53
N PRO A 222 7.91 22.10 -4.61
CA PRO A 222 7.55 22.47 -3.25
C PRO A 222 8.74 23.06 -2.48
N ALA A 223 8.54 24.20 -1.84
CA ALA A 223 9.58 24.83 -1.01
C ALA A 223 9.86 24.00 0.26
N GLU A 224 8.81 23.37 0.80
CA GLU A 224 8.90 22.49 1.96
C GLU A 224 9.03 21.05 1.50
N GLY A 225 9.95 20.30 2.13
CA GLY A 225 10.17 18.88 1.83
C GLY A 225 9.13 17.99 2.52
N THR A 226 8.69 16.96 1.83
CA THR A 226 7.82 15.92 2.39
C THR A 226 8.63 14.67 2.71
N VAL A 227 8.56 14.20 3.97
CA VAL A 227 9.23 12.96 4.39
C VAL A 227 8.18 11.85 4.50
N VAL A 228 8.30 10.86 3.63
CA VAL A 228 7.51 9.62 3.69
C VAL A 228 8.26 8.62 4.55
N VAL A 229 7.56 7.99 5.46
CA VAL A 229 8.16 6.98 6.35
C VAL A 229 7.78 5.59 5.88
N GLY A 230 8.78 4.73 5.71
CA GLY A 230 8.62 3.33 5.32
C GLY A 230 9.14 2.36 6.38
N CYS A 231 8.57 1.15 6.42
CA CYS A 231 9.02 0.06 7.29
C CYS A 231 8.85 -1.28 6.57
N SER A 232 9.84 -2.16 6.67
CA SER A 232 9.79 -3.49 6.07
C SER A 232 10.12 -4.56 7.12
N PRO A 233 9.51 -5.76 7.02
CA PRO A 233 9.91 -6.88 7.87
C PRO A 233 11.40 -7.18 7.72
N PRO A 234 12.13 -7.43 8.81
CA PRO A 234 13.54 -7.78 8.75
C PRO A 234 13.74 -9.10 7.99
N THR A 235 14.83 -9.19 7.24
CA THR A 235 15.25 -10.40 6.56
C THR A 235 16.32 -11.11 7.38
N ALA A 236 16.22 -12.42 7.55
CA ALA A 236 17.19 -13.21 8.32
C ALA A 236 18.58 -13.27 7.66
N THR A 237 18.63 -13.05 6.35
CA THR A 237 19.86 -12.99 5.57
C THR A 237 19.84 -11.72 4.71
N SER A 238 21.00 -11.10 4.49
CA SER A 238 21.14 -9.96 3.57
C SER A 238 20.79 -10.32 2.10
N LYS A 239 20.32 -11.53 1.85
CA LYS A 239 19.92 -12.01 0.53
C LYS A 239 18.44 -11.70 0.28
N VAL A 240 18.14 -11.19 -0.91
CA VAL A 240 16.83 -10.88 -1.48
C VAL A 240 15.89 -12.11 -1.58
N THR A 241 16.20 -13.22 -0.89
CA THR A 241 15.54 -14.52 -1.02
C THR A 241 14.41 -14.74 -0.01
N ASP A 242 14.37 -13.97 1.09
CA ASP A 242 13.33 -14.16 2.10
C ASP A 242 11.98 -13.65 1.58
N ARG A 243 11.01 -14.55 1.43
CA ARG A 243 9.65 -14.30 0.93
C ARG A 243 8.66 -15.08 1.78
N MET A 244 7.36 -14.78 1.63
CA MET A 244 6.31 -15.43 2.42
C MET A 244 6.13 -16.93 2.14
N ASP A 245 6.71 -17.49 1.06
CA ASP A 245 6.79 -18.94 0.87
C ASP A 245 7.64 -19.61 1.96
N LEU A 246 8.58 -18.87 2.59
CA LEU A 246 9.31 -19.31 3.78
C LEU A 246 8.46 -19.07 5.05
N PRO A 247 8.08 -20.13 5.82
CA PRO A 247 7.22 -19.98 6.99
C PRO A 247 7.76 -19.02 8.06
N SER A 248 9.09 -18.95 8.23
CA SER A 248 9.74 -18.03 9.18
C SER A 248 9.54 -16.57 8.80
N TYR A 249 9.75 -16.24 7.53
CA TYR A 249 9.53 -14.88 7.02
C TYR A 249 8.04 -14.53 6.96
N ARG A 250 7.20 -15.47 6.51
CA ARG A 250 5.75 -15.29 6.47
C ARG A 250 5.17 -14.91 7.83
N ARG A 251 5.64 -15.55 8.92
CA ARG A 251 5.25 -15.20 10.29
C ARG A 251 5.50 -13.74 10.59
N ILE A 252 6.71 -13.26 10.33
CA ILE A 252 7.10 -11.88 10.60
C ILE A 252 6.29 -10.93 9.72
N ALA A 253 6.15 -11.22 8.43
CA ALA A 253 5.39 -10.40 7.50
C ALA A 253 3.92 -10.25 7.94
N LEU A 254 3.24 -11.34 8.33
CA LEU A 254 1.86 -11.30 8.81
C LEU A 254 1.71 -10.55 10.14
N GLN A 255 2.70 -10.59 11.04
CA GLN A 255 2.71 -9.75 12.24
C GLN A 255 2.79 -8.26 11.89
N TYR A 256 3.54 -7.90 10.85
CA TYR A 256 3.61 -6.51 10.34
C TYR A 256 2.28 -6.08 9.72
N TYR A 257 1.59 -6.95 8.95
CA TYR A 257 0.25 -6.67 8.45
C TYR A 257 -0.74 -6.42 9.60
N ASP A 258 -0.72 -7.25 10.66
CA ASP A 258 -1.60 -7.07 11.82
C ASP A 258 -1.33 -5.75 12.56
N ALA A 259 -0.05 -5.43 12.81
CA ALA A 259 0.32 -4.16 13.44
C ALA A 259 -0.04 -2.94 12.58
N PHE A 260 0.15 -3.06 11.24
CA PHE A 260 -0.16 -1.97 10.32
C PHE A 260 -1.65 -1.76 10.14
N ARG A 261 -2.48 -2.80 10.21
CA ARG A 261 -3.94 -2.66 10.18
C ARG A 261 -4.43 -1.72 11.28
N ASP A 262 -3.97 -1.93 12.53
CA ASP A 262 -4.32 -1.06 13.65
C ASP A 262 -3.83 0.38 13.40
N THR A 263 -2.57 0.54 12.98
CA THR A 263 -1.99 1.85 12.63
C THR A 263 -2.76 2.54 11.50
N ALA A 264 -3.13 1.82 10.45
CA ALA A 264 -3.89 2.35 9.34
C ALA A 264 -5.28 2.83 9.78
N LYS A 265 -5.95 2.09 10.69
CA LYS A 265 -7.23 2.50 11.29
C LYS A 265 -7.12 3.83 12.03
N ASP A 266 -6.09 3.99 12.85
CA ASP A 266 -5.86 5.24 13.58
C ASP A 266 -5.66 6.41 12.59
N LEU A 267 -4.91 6.19 11.51
CA LEU A 267 -4.64 7.20 10.49
C LEU A 267 -5.91 7.61 9.74
N TRP A 268 -6.69 6.66 9.19
CA TRP A 268 -7.88 7.05 8.44
C TRP A 268 -9.02 7.58 9.32
N ASN A 269 -9.13 7.14 10.57
CA ASN A 269 -10.10 7.71 11.52
C ASN A 269 -9.83 9.19 11.76
N SER A 270 -8.58 9.62 11.73
CA SER A 270 -8.22 11.03 11.93
C SER A 270 -8.79 11.94 10.84
N PHE A 271 -8.96 11.45 9.61
CA PHE A 271 -9.50 12.24 8.50
C PHE A 271 -10.94 11.89 8.09
N LEU A 272 -11.51 10.79 8.60
CA LEU A 272 -12.94 10.51 8.44
C LEU A 272 -13.82 11.29 9.43
N GLN A 273 -13.31 11.54 10.64
CA GLN A 273 -14.07 12.15 11.73
C GLN A 273 -13.91 13.69 11.79
N SER A 274 -12.96 14.22 11.05
CA SER A 274 -12.73 15.66 10.89
C SER A 274 -13.50 16.21 9.69
#